data_03bc35ebcbb50435dca748326550b30b
#
_entry.id   03bc35ebcbb50435dca748326550b30b
#
_cell.length_a   1.000
_cell.length_b   1.000
_cell.length_c   1.000
_cell.angle_alpha   90.00
_cell.angle_beta   90.00
_cell.angle_gamma   90.00
#
_symmetry.space_group_name_H-M   'P 1'
#
loop_
_entity.id
_entity.type
_entity.pdbx_description
1 polymer ?
#
loop_
_entity_poly.entity_id
_entity_poly.type
_entity_poly.pdbx_seq_one_letter_code
_entity_poly.pdbx_strand_id
1 'polypeptide(L)'
;MKNLTRSNICLPIAAMILTAALAIAAAAQNLVPFKGALLGNDTDGTLNFPILPVTTNGTGTATLLGEFSFTQQSAVNVTSGTATGSTHWIAANGDTIDTTFTASGGPTDAPPVCPGLGDVLLRITENHTVVSGTGRFAGAQGSVFTVQRQASPVTFKTCGSFQGTITSPGAAH
;
A
#
# COMPACT_ATOMS: atom_id res chain seq x y z
N MET A 1 21.07 -38.65 -79.99
CA MET A 1 21.53 -37.55 -79.14
C MET A 1 20.36 -37.15 -78.26
N LYS A 2 20.36 -37.56 -76.96
CA LYS A 2 19.27 -37.25 -75.98
C LYS A 2 19.81 -36.32 -74.95
N ASN A 3 19.31 -35.11 -74.94
CA ASN A 3 19.60 -34.10 -73.92
C ASN A 3 18.83 -34.42 -72.63
N LEU A 4 19.57 -34.64 -71.56
CA LEU A 4 19.05 -34.81 -70.22
C LEU A 4 18.98 -33.41 -69.55
N THR A 5 17.78 -32.92 -69.42
CA THR A 5 17.48 -31.69 -68.64
C THR A 5 17.48 -32.03 -67.16
N ARG A 6 18.44 -31.45 -66.41
CA ARG A 6 18.48 -31.54 -64.95
C ARG A 6 17.45 -30.57 -64.39
N SER A 7 16.44 -31.12 -63.72
CA SER A 7 15.49 -30.36 -62.90
C SER A 7 16.10 -30.08 -61.56
N ASN A 8 16.36 -28.80 -61.29
CA ASN A 8 16.74 -28.30 -59.91
C ASN A 8 15.49 -28.19 -59.07
N ILE A 9 15.34 -29.11 -58.11
CA ILE A 9 14.32 -29.03 -57.08
C ILE A 9 14.86 -28.11 -55.98
N CYS A 10 14.39 -26.86 -55.94
CA CYS A 10 14.56 -25.98 -54.80
C CYS A 10 13.57 -26.42 -53.71
N LEU A 11 14.09 -27.01 -52.64
CA LEU A 11 13.31 -27.19 -51.40
C LEU A 11 13.18 -25.81 -50.67
N PRO A 12 11.99 -25.35 -50.37
CA PRO A 12 11.83 -24.24 -49.44
C PRO A 12 12.07 -24.73 -48.02
N ILE A 13 13.11 -24.22 -47.36
CA ILE A 13 13.33 -24.39 -45.94
C ILE A 13 12.25 -23.55 -45.23
N ALA A 14 11.19 -24.20 -44.78
CA ALA A 14 10.21 -23.59 -43.89
C ALA A 14 10.87 -23.38 -42.55
N ALA A 15 11.29 -22.15 -42.27
CA ALA A 15 11.72 -21.74 -40.92
C ALA A 15 10.48 -21.74 -40.00
N MET A 16 10.35 -22.79 -39.22
CA MET A 16 9.42 -22.82 -38.08
C MET A 16 9.92 -21.85 -37.02
N ILE A 17 9.36 -20.64 -37.00
CA ILE A 17 9.50 -19.72 -35.87
C ILE A 17 8.62 -20.25 -34.75
N LEU A 18 9.24 -20.97 -33.85
CA LEU A 18 8.61 -21.39 -32.57
C LEU A 18 8.50 -20.17 -31.66
N THR A 19 7.42 -19.42 -31.78
CA THR A 19 7.07 -18.39 -30.80
C THR A 19 6.68 -19.08 -29.49
N ALA A 20 7.63 -19.21 -28.56
CA ALA A 20 7.35 -19.55 -27.19
C ALA A 20 6.57 -18.39 -26.57
N ALA A 21 5.25 -18.50 -26.58
CA ALA A 21 4.38 -17.65 -25.76
C ALA A 21 4.69 -17.98 -24.29
N LEU A 22 5.50 -17.18 -23.63
CA LEU A 22 5.60 -17.15 -22.18
C LEU A 22 4.24 -16.72 -21.65
N ALA A 23 3.36 -17.67 -21.40
CA ALA A 23 2.18 -17.47 -20.56
C ALA A 23 2.72 -17.19 -19.16
N ILE A 24 2.84 -15.91 -18.80
CA ILE A 24 2.97 -15.50 -17.40
C ILE A 24 1.65 -15.93 -16.78
N ALA A 25 1.65 -17.08 -16.10
CA ALA A 25 0.56 -17.47 -15.25
C ALA A 25 0.49 -16.36 -14.17
N ALA A 26 -0.47 -15.45 -14.31
CA ALA A 26 -0.87 -14.60 -13.22
C ALA A 26 -1.41 -15.56 -12.15
N ALA A 27 -0.56 -15.92 -11.19
CA ALA A 27 -1.00 -16.64 -10.01
C ALA A 27 -2.18 -15.84 -9.45
N ALA A 28 -3.34 -16.47 -9.34
CA ALA A 28 -4.51 -15.84 -8.76
C ALA A 28 -4.09 -15.42 -7.35
N GLN A 29 -3.87 -14.13 -7.17
CA GLN A 29 -3.44 -13.59 -5.89
C GLN A 29 -4.61 -13.75 -4.93
N ASN A 30 -4.46 -14.60 -3.92
CA ASN A 30 -5.45 -14.77 -2.89
C ASN A 30 -5.56 -13.48 -2.09
N LEU A 31 -6.59 -12.69 -2.39
CA LEU A 31 -6.93 -11.51 -1.62
C LEU A 31 -7.56 -11.94 -0.30
N VAL A 32 -6.97 -11.52 0.80
CA VAL A 32 -7.47 -11.81 2.14
C VAL A 32 -7.88 -10.50 2.83
N PRO A 33 -8.91 -10.54 3.70
CA PRO A 33 -9.33 -9.36 4.44
C PRO A 33 -8.18 -8.79 5.29
N PHE A 34 -7.94 -7.49 5.16
CA PHE A 34 -6.97 -6.74 5.93
C PHE A 34 -7.67 -5.61 6.67
N LYS A 35 -7.80 -5.75 7.99
CA LYS A 35 -8.48 -4.77 8.84
C LYS A 35 -7.81 -4.69 10.20
N GLY A 36 -7.88 -3.51 10.80
CA GLY A 36 -7.28 -3.27 12.09
C GLY A 36 -7.63 -1.92 12.67
N ALA A 37 -7.02 -1.65 13.82
CA ALA A 37 -7.08 -0.36 14.50
C ALA A 37 -5.66 0.11 14.82
N LEU A 38 -5.49 1.42 14.85
CA LEU A 38 -4.22 2.06 15.14
C LEU A 38 -4.40 3.24 16.08
N LEU A 39 -3.33 3.53 16.82
CA LEU A 39 -3.18 4.76 17.60
C LEU A 39 -1.73 5.24 17.48
N GLY A 40 -1.54 6.55 17.51
CA GLY A 40 -0.22 7.13 17.34
C GLY A 40 -0.13 8.55 17.84
N ASN A 41 1.07 9.10 17.65
CA ASN A 41 1.36 10.50 17.93
C ASN A 41 1.97 11.13 16.69
N ASP A 42 1.47 12.30 16.34
CA ASP A 42 1.96 13.12 15.26
C ASP A 42 3.09 14.03 15.75
N THR A 43 4.02 14.34 14.87
CA THR A 43 5.08 15.32 15.07
C THR A 43 5.16 16.16 13.82
N ASP A 44 4.90 17.46 13.95
CA ASP A 44 4.97 18.40 12.85
C ASP A 44 6.42 18.80 12.57
N GLY A 45 6.77 18.85 11.31
CA GLY A 45 8.01 19.44 10.84
C GLY A 45 7.88 20.95 10.62
N THR A 46 8.86 21.54 9.97
CA THR A 46 8.80 22.96 9.62
C THR A 46 7.84 23.19 8.46
N LEU A 47 6.83 24.05 8.67
CA LEU A 47 5.90 24.44 7.62
C LEU A 47 6.62 25.20 6.50
N ASN A 48 6.58 24.65 5.30
CA ASN A 48 6.97 25.32 4.06
C ASN A 48 5.69 25.55 3.24
N PHE A 49 5.00 26.64 3.53
CA PHE A 49 3.64 26.89 3.03
C PHE A 49 3.50 26.62 1.53
N PRO A 50 2.49 25.84 1.08
CA PRO A 50 1.38 25.31 1.88
C PRO A 50 1.64 23.90 2.45
N ILE A 51 2.86 23.39 2.42
CA ILE A 51 3.19 22.01 2.80
C ILE A 51 3.74 21.94 4.21
N LEU A 52 3.07 21.15 5.06
CA LEU A 52 3.49 20.77 6.39
C LEU A 52 3.95 19.30 6.38
N PRO A 53 5.23 19.01 6.61
CA PRO A 53 5.67 17.65 6.86
C PRO A 53 5.16 17.16 8.22
N VAL A 54 4.58 15.96 8.26
CA VAL A 54 4.11 15.33 9.50
C VAL A 54 4.66 13.92 9.58
N THR A 55 5.24 13.58 10.74
CA THR A 55 5.64 12.20 11.04
C THR A 55 4.72 11.64 12.11
N THR A 56 4.08 10.50 11.84
CA THR A 56 3.27 9.78 12.82
C THR A 56 3.99 8.50 13.22
N ASN A 57 4.18 8.29 14.52
CA ASN A 57 4.65 7.02 15.07
C ASN A 57 3.55 6.41 15.92
N GLY A 58 3.34 5.11 15.76
CA GLY A 58 2.25 4.47 16.47
C GLY A 58 2.32 2.96 16.50
N THR A 59 1.27 2.39 17.08
CA THR A 59 1.06 0.95 17.21
C THR A 59 -0.39 0.60 16.89
N GLY A 60 -0.66 -0.67 16.73
CA GLY A 60 -2.02 -1.15 16.51
C GLY A 60 -2.14 -2.65 16.51
N THR A 61 -3.33 -3.12 16.16
CA THR A 61 -3.63 -4.53 15.95
C THR A 61 -4.36 -4.72 14.64
N ALA A 62 -4.02 -5.77 13.91
CA ALA A 62 -4.64 -6.07 12.63
C ALA A 62 -4.74 -7.56 12.36
N THR A 63 -5.69 -7.94 11.49
CA THR A 63 -5.63 -9.24 10.83
C THR A 63 -4.31 -9.36 10.08
N LEU A 64 -3.66 -10.52 10.12
CA LEU A 64 -2.39 -10.85 9.47
C LEU A 64 -1.14 -10.21 10.10
N LEU A 65 -1.16 -8.95 10.55
CA LEU A 65 -0.02 -8.35 11.26
C LEU A 65 0.04 -8.76 12.74
N GLY A 66 -1.12 -9.05 13.35
CA GLY A 66 -1.21 -9.15 14.80
C GLY A 66 -1.00 -7.78 15.44
N GLU A 67 -0.22 -7.70 16.50
CA GLU A 67 0.29 -6.43 17.01
C GLU A 67 1.34 -5.89 16.03
N PHE A 68 1.35 -4.58 15.81
CA PHE A 68 2.29 -3.93 14.91
C PHE A 68 2.69 -2.55 15.44
N SER A 69 3.84 -2.08 14.98
CA SER A 69 4.23 -0.68 15.03
C SER A 69 4.26 -0.08 13.62
N PHE A 70 4.16 1.24 13.52
CA PHE A 70 4.27 1.92 12.24
C PHE A 70 4.93 3.28 12.38
N THR A 71 5.58 3.70 11.30
CA THR A 71 6.06 5.06 11.08
C THR A 71 5.49 5.55 9.76
N GLN A 72 4.80 6.67 9.79
CA GLN A 72 4.21 7.32 8.61
C GLN A 72 4.87 8.68 8.41
N GLN A 73 5.21 8.99 7.16
CA GLN A 73 5.68 10.31 6.74
C GLN A 73 4.71 10.89 5.74
N SER A 74 4.26 12.10 5.99
CA SER A 74 3.22 12.79 5.22
C SER A 74 3.68 14.17 4.80
N ALA A 75 3.32 14.58 3.60
CA ALA A 75 3.36 15.95 3.11
C ALA A 75 1.91 16.48 3.06
N VAL A 76 1.52 17.25 4.04
CA VAL A 76 0.14 17.76 4.21
C VAL A 76 0.04 19.15 3.57
N ASN A 77 -0.86 19.30 2.60
CA ASN A 77 -1.21 20.62 2.08
C ASN A 77 -2.30 21.24 2.97
N VAL A 78 -1.90 22.19 3.80
CA VAL A 78 -2.79 22.82 4.79
C VAL A 78 -3.88 23.71 4.18
N THR A 79 -3.73 24.07 2.90
CA THR A 79 -4.74 24.87 2.19
C THR A 79 -5.87 24.00 1.63
N SER A 80 -5.53 22.84 1.07
CA SER A 80 -6.50 21.95 0.42
C SER A 80 -7.00 20.82 1.34
N GLY A 81 -6.36 20.58 2.48
CA GLY A 81 -6.67 19.46 3.35
C GLY A 81 -6.31 18.10 2.74
N THR A 82 -5.38 18.07 1.78
CA THR A 82 -4.91 16.84 1.15
C THR A 82 -3.51 16.48 1.63
N ALA A 83 -3.16 15.19 1.57
CA ALA A 83 -1.80 14.75 1.85
C ALA A 83 -1.38 13.58 0.96
N THR A 84 -0.08 13.42 0.83
CA THR A 84 0.55 12.23 0.26
C THR A 84 1.67 11.78 1.18
N GLY A 85 2.01 10.49 1.14
CA GLY A 85 3.07 9.99 1.99
C GLY A 85 3.34 8.51 1.85
N SER A 86 4.11 8.00 2.79
CA SER A 86 4.45 6.59 2.92
C SER A 86 4.31 6.13 4.37
N THR A 87 4.04 4.84 4.55
CA THR A 87 3.98 4.22 5.87
C THR A 87 4.75 2.90 5.85
N HIS A 88 5.60 2.73 6.83
CA HIS A 88 6.31 1.49 7.13
C HIS A 88 5.63 0.82 8.32
N TRP A 89 5.14 -0.41 8.13
CA TRP A 89 4.44 -1.22 9.12
C TRP A 89 5.30 -2.40 9.51
N ILE A 90 5.44 -2.67 10.79
CA ILE A 90 6.26 -3.77 11.31
C ILE A 90 5.40 -4.63 12.23
N ALA A 91 5.14 -5.87 11.83
CA ALA A 91 4.46 -6.87 12.64
C ALA A 91 5.35 -7.32 13.82
N ALA A 92 4.74 -7.87 14.88
CA ALA A 92 5.47 -8.34 16.06
C ALA A 92 6.52 -9.43 15.76
N ASN A 93 6.35 -10.18 14.66
CA ASN A 93 7.32 -11.19 14.21
C ASN A 93 8.41 -10.64 13.28
N GLY A 94 8.44 -9.33 13.02
CA GLY A 94 9.41 -8.67 12.16
C GLY A 94 9.06 -8.62 10.67
N ASP A 95 7.93 -9.21 10.22
CA ASP A 95 7.45 -9.04 8.85
C ASP A 95 7.03 -7.58 8.62
N THR A 96 7.27 -7.05 7.42
CA THR A 96 6.99 -5.64 7.12
C THR A 96 6.05 -5.48 5.93
N ILE A 97 5.36 -4.34 5.93
CA ILE A 97 4.61 -3.82 4.78
C ILE A 97 5.02 -2.37 4.59
N ASP A 98 5.34 -1.99 3.36
CA ASP A 98 5.54 -0.60 2.98
C ASP A 98 4.39 -0.16 2.08
N THR A 99 3.83 1.00 2.36
CA THR A 99 2.75 1.58 1.58
C THR A 99 3.05 3.01 1.17
N THR A 100 2.49 3.43 0.04
CA THR A 100 2.27 4.85 -0.26
C THR A 100 0.80 5.14 -0.10
N PHE A 101 0.44 6.41 0.15
CA PHE A 101 -0.95 6.80 0.27
C PHE A 101 -1.24 8.20 -0.26
N THR A 102 -2.50 8.41 -0.57
CA THR A 102 -3.11 9.72 -0.73
C THR A 102 -4.18 9.91 0.34
N ALA A 103 -4.32 11.12 0.84
CA ALA A 103 -5.27 11.42 1.91
C ALA A 103 -6.05 12.71 1.64
N SER A 104 -7.22 12.77 2.25
CA SER A 104 -8.00 13.99 2.39
C SER A 104 -8.58 14.07 3.80
N GLY A 105 -8.71 15.28 4.31
CA GLY A 105 -9.24 15.50 5.65
C GLY A 105 -9.58 16.94 5.91
N GLY A 106 -10.20 17.17 7.05
CA GLY A 106 -10.59 18.48 7.52
C GLY A 106 -11.19 18.45 8.92
N PRO A 107 -11.55 19.62 9.46
CA PRO A 107 -12.20 19.73 10.75
C PRO A 107 -13.47 18.91 10.83
N THR A 108 -13.78 18.39 12.01
CA THR A 108 -15.00 17.61 12.26
C THR A 108 -15.53 17.87 13.66
N ASP A 109 -16.86 17.94 13.77
CA ASP A 109 -17.59 18.02 15.04
C ASP A 109 -17.99 16.62 15.57
N ALA A 110 -17.55 15.55 14.87
CA ALA A 110 -17.81 14.18 15.34
C ALA A 110 -17.11 13.93 16.69
N PRO A 111 -17.73 13.18 17.61
CA PRO A 111 -17.11 12.87 18.89
C PRO A 111 -15.78 12.11 18.69
N PRO A 112 -14.84 12.26 19.63
CA PRO A 112 -13.58 11.52 19.60
C PRO A 112 -13.80 10.01 19.57
N VAL A 113 -13.15 9.32 18.64
CA VAL A 113 -13.24 7.85 18.51
C VAL A 113 -12.32 7.11 19.48
N CYS A 114 -11.39 7.82 20.13
CA CYS A 114 -10.54 7.26 21.18
C CYS A 114 -10.24 8.29 22.28
N PRO A 115 -9.86 7.83 23.49
CA PRO A 115 -9.54 8.71 24.60
C PRO A 115 -8.32 9.60 24.33
N GLY A 116 -8.39 10.85 24.81
CA GLY A 116 -7.27 11.77 24.83
C GLY A 116 -7.00 12.53 23.54
N LEU A 117 -7.90 12.46 22.56
CA LEU A 117 -7.83 13.32 21.35
C LEU A 117 -8.15 14.79 21.66
N GLY A 118 -9.01 15.07 22.67
CA GLY A 118 -9.49 16.43 22.95
C GLY A 118 -10.64 16.84 22.01
N ASP A 119 -10.93 18.14 21.98
CA ASP A 119 -12.14 18.67 21.33
C ASP A 119 -11.89 19.22 19.91
N VAL A 120 -10.64 19.53 19.57
CA VAL A 120 -10.28 19.98 18.21
C VAL A 120 -9.84 18.80 17.39
N LEU A 121 -10.67 18.41 16.44
CA LEU A 121 -10.48 17.16 15.69
C LEU A 121 -10.44 17.40 14.18
N LEU A 122 -9.57 16.65 13.54
CA LEU A 122 -9.55 16.44 12.10
C LEU A 122 -10.01 15.02 11.79
N ARG A 123 -10.88 14.85 10.80
CA ARG A 123 -11.21 13.56 10.22
C ARG A 123 -10.39 13.37 8.95
N ILE A 124 -9.69 12.25 8.85
CA ILE A 124 -8.78 11.96 7.75
C ILE A 124 -9.12 10.61 7.14
N THR A 125 -9.21 10.56 5.82
CA THR A 125 -9.32 9.32 5.04
C THR A 125 -8.09 9.17 4.19
N GLU A 126 -7.41 8.03 4.30
CA GLU A 126 -6.20 7.70 3.56
C GLU A 126 -6.44 6.46 2.71
N ASN A 127 -6.04 6.50 1.45
CA ASN A 127 -6.07 5.35 0.55
C ASN A 127 -4.64 4.86 0.36
N HIS A 128 -4.35 3.71 0.93
CA HIS A 128 -3.03 3.08 0.91
C HIS A 128 -2.91 2.08 -0.23
N THR A 129 -1.73 2.06 -0.86
CA THR A 129 -1.31 1.03 -1.82
C THR A 129 -0.03 0.40 -1.32
N VAL A 130 -0.01 -0.93 -1.22
CA VAL A 130 1.19 -1.68 -0.84
C VAL A 130 2.21 -1.61 -1.96
N VAL A 131 3.43 -1.17 -1.66
CA VAL A 131 4.54 -1.06 -2.63
C VAL A 131 5.59 -2.13 -2.41
N SER A 132 5.77 -2.61 -1.18
CA SER A 132 6.66 -3.73 -0.84
C SER A 132 6.23 -4.41 0.45
N GLY A 133 6.82 -5.57 0.73
CA GLY A 133 6.65 -6.28 1.99
C GLY A 133 7.67 -7.40 2.14
N THR A 134 7.89 -7.84 3.37
CA THR A 134 8.78 -8.96 3.72
C THR A 134 8.03 -10.09 4.41
N GLY A 135 8.69 -11.24 4.57
CA GLY A 135 8.09 -12.41 5.22
C GLY A 135 6.77 -12.82 4.55
N ARG A 136 5.69 -12.90 5.33
CA ARG A 136 4.36 -13.27 4.83
C ARG A 136 3.77 -12.28 3.82
N PHE A 137 4.34 -11.08 3.72
CA PHE A 137 3.87 -10.03 2.83
C PHE A 137 4.74 -9.85 1.59
N ALA A 138 5.74 -10.71 1.40
CA ALA A 138 6.52 -10.74 0.17
C ALA A 138 5.59 -10.96 -1.04
N GLY A 139 5.63 -10.06 -2.00
CA GLY A 139 4.76 -10.09 -3.18
C GLY A 139 3.35 -9.49 -3.00
N ALA A 140 3.06 -8.85 -1.86
CA ALA A 140 1.76 -8.19 -1.61
C ALA A 140 1.55 -6.87 -2.37
N GLN A 141 2.44 -6.53 -3.30
CA GLN A 141 2.37 -5.28 -4.08
C GLN A 141 1.04 -5.11 -4.81
N GLY A 142 0.57 -3.85 -4.87
CA GLY A 142 -0.68 -3.49 -5.53
C GLY A 142 -1.94 -3.72 -4.69
N SER A 143 -1.83 -4.36 -3.51
CA SER A 143 -2.95 -4.46 -2.56
C SER A 143 -3.33 -3.09 -2.03
N VAL A 144 -4.63 -2.87 -1.81
CA VAL A 144 -5.17 -1.57 -1.40
C VAL A 144 -6.04 -1.69 -0.16
N PHE A 145 -5.94 -0.70 0.73
CA PHE A 145 -6.83 -0.57 1.89
C PHE A 145 -7.03 0.90 2.26
N THR A 146 -8.10 1.18 2.96
CA THR A 146 -8.45 2.53 3.40
C THR A 146 -8.28 2.64 4.91
N VAL A 147 -7.60 3.69 5.38
CA VAL A 147 -7.50 4.09 6.78
C VAL A 147 -8.44 5.27 7.01
N GLN A 148 -9.27 5.18 8.04
CA GLN A 148 -10.08 6.28 8.55
C GLN A 148 -9.61 6.59 9.97
N ARG A 149 -9.13 7.82 10.19
CA ARG A 149 -8.65 8.25 11.49
C ARG A 149 -9.15 9.62 11.88
N GLN A 150 -9.13 9.88 13.18
CA GLN A 150 -9.17 11.21 13.74
C GLN A 150 -7.80 11.58 14.28
N ALA A 151 -7.43 12.84 14.12
CA ALA A 151 -6.19 13.41 14.64
C ALA A 151 -6.51 14.74 15.33
N SER A 152 -5.76 15.06 16.37
CA SER A 152 -5.88 16.33 17.07
C SER A 152 -4.62 17.17 16.85
N PRO A 153 -4.74 18.34 16.23
CA PRO A 153 -3.62 19.26 16.08
C PRO A 153 -3.20 19.92 17.39
N VAL A 154 -3.93 19.70 18.48
CA VAL A 154 -3.65 20.26 19.82
C VAL A 154 -2.92 19.24 20.69
N THR A 155 -3.40 17.99 20.72
CA THR A 155 -2.79 16.94 21.54
C THR A 155 -1.76 16.11 20.77
N PHE A 156 -1.67 16.30 19.45
CA PHE A 156 -0.83 15.52 18.52
C PHE A 156 -1.10 14.01 18.58
N LYS A 157 -2.27 13.63 19.06
CA LYS A 157 -2.70 12.24 19.05
C LYS A 157 -3.53 11.92 17.83
N THR A 158 -3.39 10.68 17.36
CA THR A 158 -4.19 10.15 16.26
C THR A 158 -4.64 8.74 16.59
N CYS A 159 -5.83 8.37 16.14
CA CYS A 159 -6.31 7.01 16.17
C CYS A 159 -7.34 6.74 15.09
N GLY A 160 -7.48 5.48 14.71
CA GLY A 160 -8.40 5.12 13.67
C GLY A 160 -8.48 3.62 13.43
N SER A 161 -9.14 3.28 12.36
CA SER A 161 -9.27 1.91 11.87
C SER A 161 -9.00 1.86 10.38
N PHE A 162 -8.70 0.68 9.89
CA PHE A 162 -8.50 0.45 8.47
C PHE A 162 -9.16 -0.85 8.02
N GLN A 163 -9.50 -0.88 6.73
CA GLN A 163 -10.08 -2.04 6.09
C GLN A 163 -9.76 -2.08 4.59
N GLY A 164 -9.65 -3.28 4.07
CA GLY A 164 -9.40 -3.56 2.66
C GLY A 164 -9.01 -5.00 2.45
N THR A 165 -8.23 -5.23 1.43
CA THR A 165 -7.69 -6.56 1.14
C THR A 165 -6.20 -6.46 0.83
N ILE A 166 -5.48 -7.50 1.16
CA ILE A 166 -4.06 -7.62 0.87
C ILE A 166 -3.78 -8.97 0.21
N THR A 167 -2.87 -8.97 -0.72
CA THR A 167 -2.34 -10.21 -1.27
C THR A 167 -1.29 -10.76 -0.30
N SER A 168 -1.48 -11.99 0.16
CA SER A 168 -0.48 -12.67 0.98
C SER A 168 -0.01 -13.94 0.26
N PRO A 169 1.11 -13.90 -0.48
CA PRO A 169 1.63 -15.06 -1.18
C PRO A 169 2.01 -16.22 -0.25
N GLY A 170 2.36 -15.91 1.01
CA GLY A 170 2.69 -16.91 2.03
C GLY A 170 1.49 -17.56 2.73
N ALA A 171 0.26 -17.11 2.47
CA ALA A 171 -0.95 -17.70 3.07
C ALA A 171 -1.49 -18.92 2.32
N ALA A 172 -0.79 -19.38 1.29
CA ALA A 172 -1.15 -20.55 0.48
C ALA A 172 -0.42 -21.83 0.92
N HIS A 173 -0.15 -21.98 2.23
CA HIS A 173 0.39 -23.24 2.82
C HIS A 173 -0.60 -23.83 3.80
#